data_0d4c3fdeb5bc9c941633302f3c85e1f2
#
_entry.id   0d4c3fdeb5bc9c941633302f3c85e1f2
#
_cell.length_a   1.000
_cell.length_b   1.000
_cell.length_c   1.000
_cell.angle_alpha   90.00
_cell.angle_beta   90.00
_cell.angle_gamma   90.00
#
_symmetry.space_group_name_H-M   'P 1'
#
loop_
_entity.id
_entity.type
_entity.pdbx_description
1 polymer ?
#
loop_
_entity_poly.entity_id
_entity_poly.type
_entity_poly.pdbx_seq_one_letter_code
_entity_poly.pdbx_strand_id
1 'polypeptide(L)'
;MKDITDNNTDNNTDNNTDNNTDNNINNNKTFITFITGNRNKLEEVRSILKTNQENTHYSIKSLDIDLPEVQGEPEYVIQEKCKSASSQLNGPIIVEDTSLCFNALGGLPGPYIKWFMKKIGLDGLNKLLLGYEDKTIEAKCIFAYQENRDSQIHYFTGITKGTLVEPRGNMNFGWDPVFLPEGYNKTYGEMANETKNSISHRFKALQLLKEFLNIE
;
A
#
# COMPACT_ATOMS: atom_id res chain seq x y z
N MET A 1 6.91 -58.58 56.38
CA MET A 1 5.70 -59.40 56.14
C MET A 1 5.29 -59.18 54.72
N LYS A 2 5.64 -60.17 53.99
CA LYS A 2 4.82 -60.99 53.03
C LYS A 2 4.44 -60.22 51.81
N ASP A 3 5.09 -60.45 50.73
CA ASP A 3 4.99 -61.63 49.77
C ASP A 3 3.90 -61.35 48.71
N ILE A 4 4.23 -61.42 47.51
CA ILE A 4 4.41 -62.48 46.50
C ILE A 4 3.52 -62.22 45.31
N THR A 5 4.17 -62.13 44.14
CA THR A 5 3.94 -62.85 42.86
C THR A 5 2.61 -62.62 42.12
N ASP A 6 2.49 -62.70 40.83
CA ASP A 6 3.19 -63.30 39.70
C ASP A 6 2.67 -62.77 38.38
N ASN A 7 3.54 -62.72 37.43
CA ASN A 7 3.41 -63.03 35.96
C ASN A 7 2.02 -63.10 35.34
N ASN A 8 1.82 -62.40 34.22
CA ASN A 8 1.69 -63.16 32.95
C ASN A 8 1.91 -62.28 31.70
N THR A 9 2.78 -62.76 30.90
CA THR A 9 3.01 -62.43 29.49
C THR A 9 1.75 -62.71 28.68
N ASP A 10 1.45 -61.78 27.75
CA ASP A 10 0.96 -62.20 26.41
C ASP A 10 1.29 -61.14 25.36
N ASN A 11 2.05 -61.55 24.40
CA ASN A 11 2.32 -60.91 23.10
C ASN A 11 1.04 -60.72 22.29
N ASN A 12 0.86 -59.54 21.75
CA ASN A 12 0.17 -59.46 20.48
C ASN A 12 0.77 -58.28 19.64
N THR A 13 1.53 -58.65 18.69
CA THR A 13 1.98 -57.86 17.53
C THR A 13 0.80 -57.62 16.64
N ASP A 14 0.35 -56.38 16.50
CA ASP A 14 -0.36 -55.93 15.34
C ASP A 14 0.29 -54.71 14.76
N ASN A 15 1.03 -54.95 13.65
CA ASN A 15 1.50 -53.98 12.71
C ASN A 15 0.29 -53.30 12.04
N ASN A 16 0.05 -52.02 12.36
CA ASN A 16 -0.76 -51.18 11.53
C ASN A 16 0.10 -49.98 11.09
N THR A 17 0.74 -50.13 9.94
CA THR A 17 1.36 -49.08 9.17
C THR A 17 0.26 -48.24 8.55
N ASP A 18 -0.27 -47.27 9.27
CA ASP A 18 -1.02 -46.17 8.68
C ASP A 18 -0.02 -45.14 8.16
N ASN A 19 0.27 -45.26 6.86
CA ASN A 19 0.88 -44.22 6.06
C ASN A 19 -0.07 -43.01 6.03
N ASN A 20 -0.01 -42.17 7.03
CA ASN A 20 -0.58 -40.85 7.00
C ASN A 20 0.43 -39.94 6.27
N THR A 21 0.35 -39.95 4.94
CA THR A 21 0.94 -38.90 4.11
C THR A 21 0.17 -37.61 4.37
N ASP A 22 0.50 -36.95 5.47
CA ASP A 22 0.17 -35.56 5.66
C ASP A 22 0.83 -34.78 4.52
N ASN A 23 0.03 -34.49 3.51
CA ASN A 23 0.30 -33.46 2.52
C ASN A 23 0.41 -32.13 3.26
N ASN A 24 1.57 -31.89 3.83
CA ASN A 24 1.98 -30.61 4.35
C ASN A 24 2.17 -29.67 3.14
N ILE A 25 1.07 -29.09 2.65
CA ILE A 25 1.11 -27.93 1.77
C ILE A 25 1.68 -26.81 2.63
N ASN A 26 3.01 -26.74 2.65
CA ASN A 26 3.74 -25.59 3.16
C ASN A 26 3.35 -24.39 2.30
N ASN A 27 2.27 -23.73 2.68
CA ASN A 27 1.94 -22.39 2.20
C ASN A 27 3.02 -21.44 2.71
N ASN A 28 4.19 -21.43 2.06
CA ASN A 28 5.24 -20.44 2.28
C ASN A 28 4.76 -19.08 1.76
N LYS A 29 3.87 -18.46 2.54
CA LYS A 29 3.35 -17.13 2.23
C LYS A 29 4.42 -16.09 2.52
N THR A 30 4.90 -15.39 1.51
CA THR A 30 5.86 -14.30 1.67
C THR A 30 5.14 -13.08 2.24
N PHE A 31 5.65 -12.57 3.36
CA PHE A 31 5.09 -11.37 3.98
C PHE A 31 5.83 -10.14 3.49
N ILE A 32 5.12 -9.21 2.87
CA ILE A 32 5.63 -7.89 2.52
C ILE A 32 5.17 -6.89 3.57
N THR A 33 6.11 -6.13 4.13
CA THR A 33 5.79 -5.11 5.14
C THR A 33 5.52 -3.78 4.46
N PHE A 34 4.28 -3.31 4.51
CA PHE A 34 3.91 -1.97 4.06
C PHE A 34 4.11 -0.96 5.18
N ILE A 35 5.05 -0.03 4.98
CA ILE A 35 5.37 1.00 5.97
C ILE A 35 4.37 2.14 5.82
N THR A 36 3.38 2.16 6.70
CA THR A 36 2.35 3.20 6.72
C THR A 36 1.59 3.22 8.04
N GLY A 37 1.41 4.41 8.61
CA GLY A 37 0.44 4.68 9.68
C GLY A 37 -0.94 5.09 9.14
N ASN A 38 -1.11 5.19 7.81
CA ASN A 38 -2.37 5.59 7.20
C ASN A 38 -3.26 4.39 6.90
N ARG A 39 -4.29 4.21 7.75
CA ARG A 39 -5.25 3.09 7.64
C ARG A 39 -5.97 3.05 6.28
N ASN A 40 -6.37 4.22 5.75
CA ASN A 40 -7.07 4.28 4.47
C ASN A 40 -6.18 3.80 3.31
N LYS A 41 -4.90 4.18 3.31
CA LYS A 41 -3.92 3.66 2.32
C LYS A 41 -3.78 2.14 2.42
N LEU A 42 -3.70 1.60 3.63
CA LEU A 42 -3.60 0.16 3.86
C LEU A 42 -4.84 -0.59 3.32
N GLU A 43 -6.03 -0.06 3.59
CA GLU A 43 -7.30 -0.65 3.12
C GLU A 43 -7.39 -0.62 1.59
N GLU A 44 -7.01 0.48 0.94
CA GLU A 44 -6.94 0.55 -0.53
C GLU A 44 -5.93 -0.46 -1.09
N VAL A 45 -4.73 -0.56 -0.52
CA VAL A 45 -3.70 -1.52 -0.96
C VAL A 45 -4.20 -2.96 -0.85
N ARG A 46 -4.79 -3.34 0.28
CA ARG A 46 -5.34 -4.68 0.48
C ARG A 46 -6.50 -5.01 -0.46
N SER A 47 -7.37 -4.02 -0.71
CA SER A 47 -8.50 -4.17 -1.63
C SER A 47 -8.04 -4.37 -3.06
N ILE A 48 -7.07 -3.59 -3.52
CA ILE A 48 -6.57 -3.62 -4.90
C ILE A 48 -5.73 -4.87 -5.16
N LEU A 49 -4.83 -5.23 -4.25
CA LEU A 49 -3.96 -6.40 -4.40
C LEU A 49 -4.66 -7.73 -4.08
N LYS A 50 -5.87 -7.68 -3.50
CA LYS A 50 -6.64 -8.88 -3.09
C LYS A 50 -5.84 -9.87 -2.23
N THR A 51 -4.87 -9.38 -1.45
CA THR A 51 -3.92 -10.20 -0.68
C THR A 51 -4.56 -11.00 0.47
N ASN A 52 -5.86 -10.82 0.71
CA ASN A 52 -6.63 -11.57 1.71
C ASN A 52 -7.24 -12.87 1.15
N GLN A 53 -7.03 -13.19 -0.13
CA GLN A 53 -7.51 -14.43 -0.74
C GLN A 53 -6.56 -15.59 -0.41
N GLU A 54 -7.11 -16.79 -0.22
CA GLU A 54 -6.36 -17.98 0.23
C GLU A 54 -5.26 -18.43 -0.76
N ASN A 55 -5.39 -18.05 -2.03
CA ASN A 55 -4.49 -18.50 -3.11
C ASN A 55 -3.35 -17.51 -3.42
N THR A 56 -3.12 -16.47 -2.62
CA THR A 56 -2.01 -15.54 -2.88
C THR A 56 -0.74 -15.95 -2.13
N HIS A 57 0.39 -16.03 -2.85
CA HIS A 57 1.72 -16.29 -2.27
C HIS A 57 2.23 -15.16 -1.38
N TYR A 58 1.58 -14.00 -1.41
CA TYR A 58 1.96 -12.80 -0.67
C TYR A 58 0.90 -12.39 0.35
N SER A 59 1.35 -11.83 1.46
CA SER A 59 0.49 -11.20 2.46
C SER A 59 1.06 -9.84 2.84
N ILE A 60 0.19 -8.83 2.94
CA ILE A 60 0.60 -7.47 3.32
C ILE A 60 0.40 -7.27 4.82
N LYS A 61 1.49 -7.03 5.53
CA LYS A 61 1.49 -6.54 6.91
C LYS A 61 1.75 -5.04 6.90
N SER A 62 1.09 -4.28 7.75
CA SER A 62 1.44 -2.87 7.96
C SER A 62 2.29 -2.69 9.19
N LEU A 63 3.21 -1.76 9.09
CA LEU A 63 4.00 -1.29 10.22
C LEU A 63 4.09 0.23 10.17
N ASP A 64 3.78 0.88 11.27
CA ASP A 64 3.92 2.33 11.42
C ASP A 64 5.31 2.63 11.98
N ILE A 65 6.16 3.21 11.14
CA ILE A 65 7.50 3.66 11.51
C ILE A 65 7.60 5.13 11.13
N ASP A 66 8.11 5.93 12.03
CA ASP A 66 8.43 7.33 11.74
C ASP A 66 9.66 7.39 10.82
N LEU A 67 9.41 7.67 9.56
CA LEU A 67 10.45 7.82 8.53
C LEU A 67 10.75 9.30 8.30
N PRO A 68 12.01 9.66 8.01
CA PRO A 68 12.36 11.03 7.68
C PRO A 68 11.55 11.55 6.50
N GLU A 69 10.92 12.71 6.65
CA GLU A 69 10.27 13.44 5.56
C GLU A 69 11.29 14.42 4.96
N VAL A 70 12.01 13.96 3.93
CA VAL A 70 13.01 14.79 3.25
C VAL A 70 12.35 15.76 2.27
N GLN A 71 13.06 16.84 1.93
CA GLN A 71 12.63 17.77 0.88
C GLN A 71 13.23 17.35 -0.46
N GLY A 72 12.44 17.43 -1.52
CA GLY A 72 12.90 17.10 -2.87
C GLY A 72 11.75 16.72 -3.80
N GLU A 73 12.12 16.26 -4.97
CA GLU A 73 11.19 15.69 -5.96
C GLU A 73 10.58 14.38 -5.44
N PRO A 74 9.39 13.98 -5.90
CA PRO A 74 8.70 12.78 -5.41
C PRO A 74 9.57 11.51 -5.47
N GLU A 75 10.38 11.38 -6.52
CA GLU A 75 11.26 10.23 -6.75
C GLU A 75 12.39 10.16 -5.70
N TYR A 76 12.94 11.31 -5.32
CA TYR A 76 13.94 11.39 -4.26
C TYR A 76 13.34 11.12 -2.89
N VAL A 77 12.16 11.68 -2.61
CA VAL A 77 11.44 11.46 -1.34
C VAL A 77 11.17 9.97 -1.11
N ILE A 78 10.62 9.28 -2.12
CA ILE A 78 10.29 7.85 -1.97
C ILE A 78 11.55 6.98 -1.85
N GLN A 79 12.64 7.35 -2.54
CA GLN A 79 13.92 6.65 -2.42
C GLN A 79 14.47 6.71 -1.00
N GLU A 80 14.51 7.88 -0.40
CA GLU A 80 15.02 8.06 0.96
C GLU A 80 14.12 7.39 2.02
N LYS A 81 12.79 7.42 1.82
CA LYS A 81 11.85 6.64 2.63
C LYS A 81 12.16 5.15 2.57
N CYS A 82 12.39 4.59 1.38
CA CYS A 82 12.68 3.18 1.19
C CYS A 82 14.00 2.78 1.86
N LYS A 83 15.07 3.55 1.64
CA LYS A 83 16.38 3.34 2.28
C LYS A 83 16.28 3.39 3.81
N SER A 84 15.57 4.38 4.34
CA SER A 84 15.39 4.51 5.78
C SER A 84 14.61 3.33 6.37
N ALA A 85 13.55 2.88 5.70
CA ALA A 85 12.77 1.73 6.14
C ALA A 85 13.59 0.42 6.10
N SER A 86 14.31 0.16 5.01
CA SER A 86 15.12 -1.05 4.84
C SER A 86 16.34 -1.10 5.77
N SER A 87 16.78 0.05 6.27
CA SER A 87 17.85 0.07 7.28
C SER A 87 17.37 -0.41 8.66
N GLN A 88 16.07 -0.37 8.92
CA GLN A 88 15.45 -0.71 10.21
C GLN A 88 14.78 -2.08 10.20
N LEU A 89 14.51 -2.65 9.02
CA LEU A 89 13.74 -3.88 8.87
C LEU A 89 14.48 -4.91 8.00
N ASN A 90 14.24 -6.16 8.30
CA ASN A 90 14.69 -7.28 7.47
C ASN A 90 13.52 -7.83 6.63
N GLY A 91 13.79 -8.24 5.39
CA GLY A 91 12.84 -8.83 4.47
C GLY A 91 12.13 -7.80 3.57
N PRO A 92 11.15 -8.27 2.77
CA PRO A 92 10.50 -7.44 1.77
C PRO A 92 9.69 -6.31 2.36
N ILE A 93 9.92 -5.10 1.87
CA ILE A 93 9.21 -3.89 2.27
C ILE A 93 8.60 -3.18 1.06
N ILE A 94 7.51 -2.49 1.29
CA ILE A 94 6.99 -1.45 0.40
C ILE A 94 6.79 -0.16 1.20
N VAL A 95 7.14 0.94 0.57
CA VAL A 95 6.81 2.30 1.03
C VAL A 95 6.01 3.00 -0.04
N GLU A 96 5.28 4.03 0.32
CA GLU A 96 4.45 4.77 -0.62
C GLU A 96 4.50 6.26 -0.31
N ASP A 97 4.56 7.05 -1.38
CA ASP A 97 4.35 8.49 -1.30
C ASP A 97 3.31 8.96 -2.31
N THR A 98 2.46 9.89 -1.86
CA THR A 98 1.41 10.50 -2.69
C THR A 98 1.68 11.98 -2.85
N SER A 99 1.69 12.41 -4.11
CA SER A 99 1.82 13.82 -4.49
C SER A 99 0.55 14.31 -5.16
N LEU A 100 0.23 15.59 -4.96
CA LEU A 100 -0.76 16.33 -5.75
C LEU A 100 -0.05 17.50 -6.43
N CYS A 101 0.05 17.42 -7.74
CA CYS A 101 0.86 18.33 -8.55
C CYS A 101 -0.05 19.28 -9.33
N PHE A 102 0.07 20.59 -9.12
CA PHE A 102 -0.67 21.61 -9.85
C PHE A 102 0.17 22.10 -11.03
N ASN A 103 -0.33 21.95 -12.26
CA ASN A 103 0.43 22.30 -13.46
C ASN A 103 0.78 23.79 -13.48
N ALA A 104 -0.15 24.64 -13.10
CA ALA A 104 0.08 26.09 -13.01
C ALA A 104 1.17 26.49 -12.00
N LEU A 105 1.50 25.62 -11.03
CA LEU A 105 2.54 25.84 -10.01
C LEU A 105 3.80 25.00 -10.26
N GLY A 106 3.99 24.51 -11.50
CA GLY A 106 5.15 23.69 -11.86
C GLY A 106 5.28 22.39 -11.08
N GLY A 107 4.13 21.81 -10.66
CA GLY A 107 4.10 20.55 -9.90
C GLY A 107 3.96 20.71 -8.38
N LEU A 108 4.07 21.94 -7.83
CA LEU A 108 3.80 22.17 -6.41
C LEU A 108 2.27 22.08 -6.13
N PRO A 109 1.84 21.66 -4.92
CA PRO A 109 2.64 21.30 -3.75
C PRO A 109 3.38 19.95 -3.86
N GLY A 110 3.06 19.09 -4.83
CA GLY A 110 3.75 17.82 -5.02
C GLY A 110 3.73 16.94 -3.76
N PRO A 111 4.88 16.41 -3.31
CA PRO A 111 4.98 15.56 -2.12
C PRO A 111 4.67 16.31 -0.81
N TYR A 112 4.66 17.65 -0.84
CA TYR A 112 4.34 18.47 0.33
C TYR A 112 2.84 18.62 0.58
N ILE A 113 1.98 18.00 -0.23
CA ILE A 113 0.52 18.12 -0.15
C ILE A 113 -0.03 17.85 1.26
N LYS A 114 0.57 16.92 2.02
CA LYS A 114 0.20 16.64 3.41
C LYS A 114 0.31 17.89 4.29
N TRP A 115 1.37 18.67 4.12
CA TRP A 115 1.60 19.90 4.89
C TRP A 115 0.66 21.03 4.45
N PHE A 116 0.42 21.17 3.15
CA PHE A 116 -0.55 22.13 2.62
C PHE A 116 -1.95 21.83 3.16
N MET A 117 -2.41 20.57 3.05
CA MET A 117 -3.70 20.17 3.63
C MET A 117 -3.80 20.50 5.11
N LYS A 118 -2.76 20.22 5.90
CA LYS A 118 -2.74 20.50 7.33
C LYS A 118 -2.80 22.00 7.65
N LYS A 119 -2.20 22.84 6.81
CA LYS A 119 -2.05 24.28 7.07
C LYS A 119 -3.17 25.14 6.50
N ILE A 120 -3.62 24.84 5.29
CA ILE A 120 -4.58 25.68 4.56
C ILE A 120 -5.88 24.95 4.19
N GLY A 121 -5.97 23.64 4.35
CA GLY A 121 -7.16 22.85 4.05
C GLY A 121 -7.54 22.85 2.56
N LEU A 122 -8.74 22.32 2.25
CA LEU A 122 -9.25 22.20 0.88
C LEU A 122 -9.49 23.59 0.24
N ASP A 123 -10.09 24.51 0.98
CA ASP A 123 -10.34 25.87 0.51
C ASP A 123 -9.06 26.62 0.18
N GLY A 124 -8.01 26.39 0.99
CA GLY A 124 -6.70 26.95 0.75
C GLY A 124 -6.06 26.45 -0.52
N LEU A 125 -6.22 25.15 -0.86
CA LEU A 125 -5.74 24.61 -2.11
C LEU A 125 -6.38 25.30 -3.33
N ASN A 126 -7.72 25.51 -3.30
CA ASN A 126 -8.41 26.24 -4.35
C ASN A 126 -7.91 27.70 -4.47
N LYS A 127 -7.65 28.35 -3.34
CA LYS A 127 -7.13 29.73 -3.31
C LYS A 127 -5.74 29.87 -3.92
N LEU A 128 -4.91 28.82 -3.89
CA LEU A 128 -3.58 28.84 -4.55
C LEU A 128 -3.67 29.07 -6.05
N LEU A 129 -4.76 28.66 -6.68
CA LEU A 129 -4.97 28.81 -8.14
C LEU A 129 -5.90 29.95 -8.52
N LEU A 130 -6.32 30.85 -7.61
CA LEU A 130 -7.28 31.92 -7.94
C LEU A 130 -6.82 32.81 -9.11
N GLY A 131 -5.53 33.08 -9.22
CA GLY A 131 -4.94 33.92 -10.28
C GLY A 131 -4.56 33.15 -11.56
N TYR A 132 -4.79 31.84 -11.63
CA TYR A 132 -4.42 31.02 -12.78
C TYR A 132 -5.65 30.55 -13.54
N GLU A 133 -5.60 30.57 -14.88
CA GLU A 133 -6.64 29.97 -15.73
C GLU A 133 -6.55 28.44 -15.73
N ASP A 134 -5.31 27.93 -15.76
CA ASP A 134 -5.06 26.50 -15.68
C ASP A 134 -5.35 25.95 -14.28
N LYS A 135 -6.35 25.09 -14.19
CA LYS A 135 -6.77 24.34 -12.97
C LYS A 135 -6.39 22.87 -13.06
N THR A 136 -5.63 22.47 -14.08
CA THR A 136 -5.25 21.06 -14.25
C THR A 136 -4.26 20.63 -13.18
N ILE A 137 -4.45 19.43 -12.69
CA ILE A 137 -3.65 18.83 -11.62
C ILE A 137 -3.42 17.36 -11.91
N GLU A 138 -2.35 16.83 -11.35
CA GLU A 138 -2.05 15.39 -11.38
C GLU A 138 -1.97 14.82 -9.98
N ALA A 139 -2.69 13.72 -9.74
CA ALA A 139 -2.49 12.87 -8.59
C ALA A 139 -1.42 11.83 -8.96
N LYS A 140 -0.31 11.80 -8.23
CA LYS A 140 0.80 10.87 -8.43
C LYS A 140 0.97 9.99 -7.19
N CYS A 141 1.10 8.68 -7.38
CA CYS A 141 1.46 7.72 -6.34
C CYS A 141 2.71 6.97 -6.78
N ILE A 142 3.69 6.89 -5.92
CA ILE A 142 4.90 6.09 -6.15
C ILE A 142 5.00 5.06 -5.03
N PHE A 143 5.03 3.77 -5.41
CA PHE A 143 5.47 2.70 -4.52
C PHE A 143 6.94 2.41 -4.78
N ALA A 144 7.71 2.20 -3.72
CA ALA A 144 9.03 1.60 -3.79
C ALA A 144 9.01 0.25 -3.08
N TYR A 145 9.49 -0.78 -3.76
CA TYR A 145 9.68 -2.13 -3.23
C TYR A 145 11.16 -2.44 -3.12
N GLN A 146 11.54 -3.04 -2.00
CA GLN A 146 12.87 -3.58 -1.81
C GLN A 146 12.78 -4.92 -1.08
N GLU A 147 13.39 -5.96 -1.63
CA GLU A 147 13.28 -7.31 -1.10
C GLU A 147 14.10 -7.49 0.20
N ASN A 148 15.27 -6.89 0.24
CA ASN A 148 16.14 -6.81 1.41
C ASN A 148 17.04 -5.59 1.30
N ARG A 149 17.78 -5.28 2.37
CA ARG A 149 18.60 -4.07 2.48
C ARG A 149 19.60 -3.88 1.34
N ASP A 150 20.13 -4.96 0.80
CA ASP A 150 21.21 -4.92 -0.21
C ASP A 150 20.68 -5.08 -1.64
N SER A 151 19.38 -5.35 -1.81
CA SER A 151 18.75 -5.50 -3.11
C SER A 151 18.43 -4.15 -3.75
N GLN A 152 18.24 -4.17 -5.06
CA GLN A 152 17.80 -2.99 -5.82
C GLN A 152 16.42 -2.53 -5.35
N ILE A 153 16.21 -1.21 -5.33
CA ILE A 153 14.90 -0.60 -5.12
C ILE A 153 14.17 -0.53 -6.47
N HIS A 154 12.94 -1.04 -6.50
CA HIS A 154 12.06 -0.98 -7.66
C HIS A 154 10.96 0.03 -7.42
N TYR A 155 10.65 0.87 -8.44
CA TYR A 155 9.68 1.96 -8.33
C TYR A 155 8.50 1.72 -9.26
N PHE A 156 7.29 2.00 -8.77
CA PHE A 156 6.03 1.82 -9.49
C PHE A 156 5.22 3.10 -9.38
N THR A 157 5.11 3.82 -10.49
CA THR A 157 4.47 5.13 -10.51
C THR A 157 3.12 5.06 -11.22
N GLY A 158 2.08 5.52 -10.55
CA GLY A 158 0.75 5.71 -11.13
C GLY A 158 0.36 7.18 -11.11
N ILE A 159 -0.18 7.67 -12.23
CA ILE A 159 -0.63 9.06 -12.39
C ILE A 159 -2.06 9.08 -12.88
N THR A 160 -2.88 9.92 -12.27
CA THR A 160 -4.21 10.27 -12.75
C THR A 160 -4.30 11.77 -12.93
N LYS A 161 -4.64 12.19 -14.15
CA LYS A 161 -4.87 13.59 -14.47
C LYS A 161 -6.26 14.01 -14.02
N GLY A 162 -6.42 15.27 -13.71
CA GLY A 162 -7.69 15.82 -13.26
C GLY A 162 -7.68 17.34 -13.21
N THR A 163 -8.73 17.88 -12.60
CA THR A 163 -8.93 19.32 -12.42
C THR A 163 -9.22 19.61 -10.94
N LEU A 164 -8.63 20.68 -10.44
CA LEU A 164 -8.96 21.20 -9.11
C LEU A 164 -10.33 21.88 -9.17
N VAL A 165 -11.25 21.44 -8.34
CA VAL A 165 -12.61 21.96 -8.23
C VAL A 165 -12.97 22.32 -6.80
N GLU A 166 -14.08 23.04 -6.62
CA GLU A 166 -14.62 23.26 -5.28
C GLU A 166 -14.91 21.92 -4.59
N PRO A 167 -14.71 21.83 -3.26
CA PRO A 167 -14.87 20.58 -2.52
C PRO A 167 -16.29 19.99 -2.67
N ARG A 168 -16.36 18.71 -3.06
CA ARG A 168 -17.61 17.95 -3.21
C ARG A 168 -17.47 16.53 -2.65
N GLY A 169 -18.56 16.00 -2.08
CA GLY A 169 -18.62 14.63 -1.60
C GLY A 169 -18.06 14.45 -0.18
N ASN A 170 -17.48 13.29 0.08
CA ASN A 170 -16.97 12.92 1.40
C ASN A 170 -15.64 13.62 1.71
N MET A 171 -15.59 14.37 2.81
CA MET A 171 -14.45 15.17 3.26
C MET A 171 -13.41 14.37 4.09
N ASN A 172 -13.62 13.08 4.29
CA ASN A 172 -12.83 12.29 5.24
C ASN A 172 -11.49 11.78 4.69
N PHE A 173 -11.22 11.91 3.39
CA PHE A 173 -10.00 11.39 2.82
C PHE A 173 -9.21 12.45 2.05
N GLY A 174 -8.36 13.17 2.78
CA GLY A 174 -7.37 14.10 2.23
C GLY A 174 -7.97 15.11 1.25
N TRP A 175 -7.40 15.17 0.06
CA TRP A 175 -7.78 16.10 -1.01
C TRP A 175 -8.75 15.50 -2.05
N ASP A 176 -9.27 14.30 -1.83
CA ASP A 176 -10.25 13.63 -2.71
C ASP A 176 -11.46 14.54 -3.09
N PRO A 177 -11.99 15.36 -2.16
CA PRO A 177 -13.13 16.23 -2.47
C PRO A 177 -12.86 17.28 -3.55
N VAL A 178 -11.61 17.70 -3.76
CA VAL A 178 -11.25 18.73 -4.75
C VAL A 178 -10.65 18.15 -6.03
N PHE A 179 -10.45 16.84 -6.11
CA PHE A 179 -9.87 16.19 -7.28
C PHE A 179 -10.95 15.62 -8.20
N LEU A 180 -11.18 16.26 -9.33
CA LEU A 180 -12.06 15.78 -10.39
C LEU A 180 -11.21 15.07 -11.45
N PRO A 181 -11.21 13.73 -11.53
CA PRO A 181 -10.40 13.03 -12.53
C PRO A 181 -10.90 13.26 -13.95
N GLU A 182 -9.96 13.31 -14.90
CA GLU A 182 -10.26 13.48 -16.30
C GLU A 182 -11.21 12.38 -16.82
N GLY A 183 -12.22 12.78 -17.60
CA GLY A 183 -13.23 11.87 -18.13
C GLY A 183 -14.37 11.55 -17.17
N TYR A 184 -14.39 12.14 -15.98
CA TYR A 184 -15.45 11.92 -14.97
C TYR A 184 -16.13 13.24 -14.61
N ASN A 185 -17.35 13.12 -14.07
CA ASN A 185 -18.14 14.27 -13.56
C ASN A 185 -18.25 14.31 -12.04
N LYS A 186 -17.63 13.35 -11.35
CA LYS A 186 -17.56 13.21 -9.89
C LYS A 186 -16.14 13.34 -9.41
N THR A 187 -15.93 14.02 -8.27
CA THR A 187 -14.65 14.03 -7.58
C THR A 187 -14.37 12.65 -6.94
N TYR A 188 -13.13 12.40 -6.56
CA TYR A 188 -12.82 11.20 -5.77
C TYR A 188 -13.65 11.13 -4.47
N GLY A 189 -13.96 12.29 -3.86
CA GLY A 189 -14.81 12.35 -2.68
C GLY A 189 -16.29 12.00 -2.93
N GLU A 190 -16.77 12.07 -4.18
CA GLU A 190 -18.13 11.70 -4.59
C GLU A 190 -18.22 10.26 -5.15
N MET A 191 -17.08 9.63 -5.44
CA MET A 191 -17.04 8.27 -6.00
C MET A 191 -17.22 7.21 -4.94
N ALA A 192 -17.84 6.09 -5.33
CA ALA A 192 -17.74 4.85 -4.56
C ALA A 192 -16.29 4.34 -4.55
N ASN A 193 -15.88 3.69 -3.46
CA ASN A 193 -14.51 3.20 -3.30
C ASN A 193 -14.09 2.26 -4.44
N GLU A 194 -14.98 1.40 -4.92
CA GLU A 194 -14.74 0.47 -6.02
C GLU A 194 -14.39 1.22 -7.31
N THR A 195 -15.13 2.29 -7.62
CA THR A 195 -14.87 3.12 -8.80
C THR A 195 -13.52 3.84 -8.67
N LYS A 196 -13.28 4.51 -7.53
CA LYS A 196 -11.99 5.16 -7.27
C LYS A 196 -10.85 4.16 -7.34
N ASN A 197 -10.98 2.98 -6.72
CA ASN A 197 -9.96 1.92 -6.70
C ASN A 197 -9.72 1.24 -8.06
N SER A 198 -10.49 1.55 -9.09
CA SER A 198 -10.26 1.06 -10.46
C SER A 198 -9.59 2.08 -11.39
N ILE A 199 -9.49 3.36 -10.99
CA ILE A 199 -8.98 4.44 -11.84
C ILE A 199 -7.88 5.29 -11.20
N SER A 200 -7.71 5.16 -9.87
CA SER A 200 -6.84 6.08 -9.12
C SER A 200 -5.36 5.92 -9.46
N HIS A 201 -4.60 6.97 -9.16
CA HIS A 201 -3.14 6.96 -9.20
C HIS A 201 -2.55 5.80 -8.39
N ARG A 202 -3.12 5.50 -7.20
CA ARG A 202 -2.69 4.36 -6.37
C ARG A 202 -3.00 3.02 -7.04
N PHE A 203 -4.19 2.86 -7.64
CA PHE A 203 -4.53 1.66 -8.40
C PHE A 203 -3.52 1.40 -9.51
N LYS A 204 -3.22 2.42 -10.33
CA LYS A 204 -2.26 2.29 -11.44
C LYS A 204 -0.86 1.88 -10.97
N ALA A 205 -0.36 2.49 -9.88
CA ALA A 205 0.92 2.12 -9.30
C ALA A 205 0.92 0.69 -8.74
N LEU A 206 -0.17 0.27 -8.09
CA LEU A 206 -0.31 -1.07 -7.54
C LEU A 206 -0.46 -2.14 -8.62
N GLN A 207 -1.06 -1.85 -9.77
CA GLN A 207 -1.08 -2.79 -10.89
C GLN A 207 0.34 -3.12 -11.37
N LEU A 208 1.21 -2.11 -11.51
CA LEU A 208 2.61 -2.32 -11.86
C LEU A 208 3.37 -3.14 -10.81
N LEU A 209 3.13 -2.86 -9.52
CA LEU A 209 3.71 -3.64 -8.42
C LEU A 209 3.20 -5.09 -8.45
N LYS A 210 1.90 -5.28 -8.69
CA LYS A 210 1.26 -6.59 -8.79
C LYS A 210 1.86 -7.44 -9.91
N GLU A 211 2.03 -6.85 -11.09
CA GLU A 211 2.68 -7.48 -12.24
C GLU A 211 4.12 -7.88 -11.92
N PHE A 212 4.88 -6.98 -11.30
CA PHE A 212 6.28 -7.26 -10.89
C PHE A 212 6.38 -8.43 -9.90
N LEU A 213 5.47 -8.50 -8.93
CA LEU A 213 5.44 -9.56 -7.93
C LEU A 213 4.76 -10.84 -8.43
N ASN A 214 4.26 -10.90 -9.66
CA ASN A 214 3.47 -12.01 -10.23
C ASN A 214 2.29 -12.41 -9.31
N ILE A 215 1.59 -11.43 -8.75
CA ILE A 215 0.37 -11.63 -7.96
C ILE A 215 -0.80 -11.71 -8.94
N GLU A 216 -1.52 -12.82 -8.96
CA GLU A 216 -2.74 -13.00 -9.77
C GLU A 216 -3.98 -12.31 -9.19
#